data_a32ecfc3784a7da4b9b9878b22a9639a
#
_entry.id   a32ecfc3784a7da4b9b9878b22a9639a
#
_cell.length_a   1.000
_cell.length_b   1.000
_cell.length_c   1.000
_cell.angle_alpha   90.00
_cell.angle_beta   90.00
_cell.angle_gamma   90.00
#
_symmetry.space_group_name_H-M   'P 1'
#
loop_
_entity.id
_entity.type
_entity.pdbx_description
1 polymer ?
#
loop_
_entity_poly.entity_id
_entity_poly.type
_entity_poly.pdbx_seq_one_letter_code
_entity_poly.pdbx_strand_id
1 'polypeptide(L)'
;MKSDFLPKRKKLGEILVSQGKITPEELTHFLRLQKKESKPLGQILIGEGVINEEELKNILGEQLGIQHIWLRKGLVDPRIVHVLPKEKALSFKVIPMFRVDGVLTLATADPQAFFVLDEISKITDLKVQPVGCRADDILEAIHECYQEDVGIDDVMNSIDESAIEIIQSVSEEEIKELAEKADGSPVINLVNMILLRAIRDGASDIHIEPQRGKFRVRVRIDGVLYDLISPKIEMHPAVVSRLKVMADLDIAERRIPQDGRIQVNVDGRIVDLRFSSMPGIHGEKVVLRVLDKSQAILDIDILGFDAQVLDQFKSLLRRPYGLILVCGPTGSGKTTTLYSAITMLNSSEKNFVTIEDPVEYQLENINQIQVKESIGLTFAKVLRHTLRQDPDIILVGEIRDRETAETGIQASLTGHLVLSTLHTNDGAGAVTRLLEMDIAPYLISSSLLASLGQRLVRTICPDCRINYYAPKGVLQALGMEETAKIQLFKGKGCSTCYDSGFKGRTGIYELLELDHALQSLILTNPTVDAIQTHLGKHGHRALKALGYEKVLEGATTIEEATRVTSMGA
;
A
#
# COMPACT_ATOMS: atom_id res chain seq x y z
N MET A 1 -45.14 8.67 -43.09
CA MET A 1 -44.61 7.39 -43.58
C MET A 1 -43.83 6.76 -42.42
N LYS A 2 -44.54 5.79 -41.81
CA LYS A 2 -44.14 4.48 -41.32
C LYS A 2 -42.90 4.39 -40.41
N SER A 3 -43.24 4.30 -39.13
CA SER A 3 -42.54 3.54 -38.11
C SER A 3 -42.24 2.08 -38.60
N ASP A 4 -40.97 1.76 -38.72
CA ASP A 4 -40.51 0.36 -38.70
C ASP A 4 -38.99 0.39 -38.50
N PHE A 5 -38.57 0.13 -37.24
CA PHE A 5 -37.28 -0.47 -36.87
C PHE A 5 -37.20 -0.56 -35.34
N LEU A 6 -38.13 -1.34 -34.74
CA LEU A 6 -37.86 -1.91 -33.40
C LEU A 6 -37.46 -3.38 -33.63
N PRO A 7 -36.25 -3.82 -33.24
CA PRO A 7 -35.86 -5.21 -33.32
C PRO A 7 -36.80 -6.02 -32.41
N LYS A 8 -37.32 -7.14 -32.91
CA LYS A 8 -38.16 -8.09 -32.15
C LYS A 8 -37.41 -8.48 -30.87
N ARG A 9 -37.95 -8.08 -29.71
CA ARG A 9 -37.44 -8.44 -28.40
C ARG A 9 -37.46 -9.95 -28.22
N LYS A 10 -36.31 -10.60 -28.05
CA LYS A 10 -36.19 -12.01 -27.73
C LYS A 10 -36.78 -12.28 -26.35
N LYS A 11 -37.51 -13.36 -26.17
CA LYS A 11 -38.04 -13.74 -24.84
C LYS A 11 -36.94 -14.34 -23.95
N LEU A 12 -37.10 -14.24 -22.62
CA LEU A 12 -36.11 -14.72 -21.63
C LEU A 12 -35.62 -16.15 -21.94
N GLY A 13 -36.55 -17.07 -22.25
CA GLY A 13 -36.20 -18.46 -22.61
C GLY A 13 -35.39 -18.58 -23.90
N GLU A 14 -35.63 -17.72 -24.90
CA GLU A 14 -34.89 -17.71 -26.16
C GLU A 14 -33.47 -17.19 -25.98
N ILE A 15 -33.26 -16.23 -25.06
CA ILE A 15 -31.93 -15.71 -24.71
C ILE A 15 -31.13 -16.80 -24.01
N LEU A 16 -31.70 -17.49 -23.01
CA LEU A 16 -31.07 -18.58 -22.29
C LEU A 16 -30.64 -19.74 -23.19
N VAL A 17 -31.47 -20.10 -24.18
CA VAL A 17 -31.11 -21.11 -25.18
C VAL A 17 -29.98 -20.61 -26.09
N SER A 18 -30.02 -19.35 -26.52
CA SER A 18 -28.96 -18.78 -27.37
C SER A 18 -27.60 -18.64 -26.64
N GLN A 19 -27.61 -18.50 -25.33
CA GLN A 19 -26.42 -18.48 -24.47
C GLN A 19 -25.94 -19.87 -24.03
N GLY A 20 -26.65 -20.94 -24.44
CA GLY A 20 -26.30 -22.33 -24.09
C GLY A 20 -26.50 -22.69 -22.61
N LYS A 21 -27.29 -21.90 -21.87
CA LYS A 21 -27.59 -22.12 -20.45
C LYS A 21 -28.63 -23.23 -20.25
N ILE A 22 -29.56 -23.34 -21.18
CA ILE A 22 -30.60 -24.40 -21.24
C ILE A 22 -30.76 -24.89 -22.66
N THR A 23 -31.20 -26.14 -22.82
CA THR A 23 -31.58 -26.71 -24.09
C THR A 23 -33.03 -26.35 -24.47
N PRO A 24 -33.42 -26.42 -25.75
CA PRO A 24 -34.82 -26.21 -26.17
C PRO A 24 -35.82 -27.14 -25.48
N GLU A 25 -35.39 -28.36 -25.12
CA GLU A 25 -36.19 -29.37 -24.43
C GLU A 25 -36.42 -28.96 -22.97
N GLU A 26 -35.36 -28.50 -22.29
CA GLU A 26 -35.46 -27.98 -20.91
C GLU A 26 -36.32 -26.72 -20.86
N LEU A 27 -36.23 -25.83 -21.83
CA LEU A 27 -37.09 -24.65 -21.92
C LEU A 27 -38.58 -25.09 -22.00
N THR A 28 -38.88 -26.10 -22.79
CA THR A 28 -40.24 -26.63 -22.90
C THR A 28 -40.75 -27.23 -21.57
N HIS A 29 -39.84 -27.86 -20.83
CA HIS A 29 -40.12 -28.37 -19.49
C HIS A 29 -40.46 -27.25 -18.50
N PHE A 30 -39.61 -26.22 -18.42
CA PHE A 30 -39.79 -25.06 -17.52
C PHE A 30 -41.05 -24.25 -17.87
N LEU A 31 -41.41 -24.12 -19.13
CA LEU A 31 -42.66 -23.49 -19.56
C LEU A 31 -43.90 -24.27 -19.13
N ARG A 32 -43.82 -25.61 -19.02
CA ARG A 32 -44.91 -26.45 -18.47
C ARG A 32 -45.00 -26.26 -16.95
N LEU A 33 -43.88 -26.22 -16.24
CA LEU A 33 -43.82 -25.90 -14.80
C LEU A 33 -44.40 -24.52 -14.50
N GLN A 34 -44.10 -23.53 -15.32
CA GLN A 34 -44.66 -22.19 -15.21
C GLN A 34 -46.17 -22.16 -15.25
N LYS A 35 -46.75 -22.92 -16.16
CA LYS A 35 -48.23 -23.06 -16.27
C LYS A 35 -48.84 -23.80 -15.09
N LYS A 36 -48.10 -24.74 -14.48
CA LYS A 36 -48.58 -25.57 -13.35
C LYS A 36 -48.48 -24.83 -12.02
N GLU A 37 -47.38 -24.07 -11.81
CA GLU A 37 -47.13 -23.39 -10.54
C GLU A 37 -47.57 -21.92 -10.52
N SER A 38 -47.97 -21.35 -11.65
CA SER A 38 -48.36 -19.94 -11.80
C SER A 38 -47.31 -18.95 -11.31
N LYS A 39 -46.01 -19.33 -11.36
CA LYS A 39 -44.88 -18.49 -11.01
C LYS A 39 -44.17 -17.92 -12.24
N PRO A 40 -43.51 -16.76 -12.16
CA PRO A 40 -42.66 -16.25 -13.24
C PRO A 40 -41.55 -17.24 -13.62
N LEU A 41 -41.26 -17.39 -14.92
CA LEU A 41 -40.22 -18.31 -15.42
C LEU A 41 -38.86 -18.11 -14.74
N GLY A 42 -38.46 -16.86 -14.48
CA GLY A 42 -37.20 -16.54 -13.81
C GLY A 42 -37.12 -17.10 -12.39
N GLN A 43 -38.24 -17.10 -11.63
CA GLN A 43 -38.27 -17.66 -10.27
C GLN A 43 -38.17 -19.18 -10.26
N ILE A 44 -38.75 -19.83 -11.27
CA ILE A 44 -38.64 -21.28 -11.42
C ILE A 44 -37.22 -21.69 -11.75
N LEU A 45 -36.57 -20.97 -12.66
CA LEU A 45 -35.15 -21.21 -13.05
C LEU A 45 -34.17 -21.01 -11.90
N ILE A 46 -34.44 -20.04 -11.00
CA ILE A 46 -33.67 -19.86 -9.76
C ILE A 46 -33.92 -21.00 -8.79
N GLY A 47 -35.17 -21.40 -8.60
CA GLY A 47 -35.57 -22.51 -7.70
C GLY A 47 -34.95 -23.84 -8.11
N GLU A 48 -34.82 -24.09 -9.40
CA GLU A 48 -34.20 -25.30 -9.97
C GLU A 48 -32.66 -25.17 -10.10
N GLY A 49 -32.08 -24.05 -9.66
CA GLY A 49 -30.62 -23.85 -9.65
C GLY A 49 -29.96 -23.68 -11.03
N VAL A 50 -30.75 -23.40 -12.07
CA VAL A 50 -30.29 -23.22 -13.46
C VAL A 50 -29.58 -21.88 -13.64
N ILE A 51 -30.07 -20.83 -12.98
CA ILE A 51 -29.52 -19.50 -12.95
C ILE A 51 -29.63 -18.92 -11.54
N ASN A 52 -28.74 -18.00 -11.20
CA ASN A 52 -28.84 -17.20 -9.96
C ASN A 52 -29.62 -15.90 -10.21
N GLU A 53 -29.95 -15.16 -9.13
CA GLU A 53 -30.68 -13.89 -9.24
C GLU A 53 -29.93 -12.84 -10.06
N GLU A 54 -28.62 -12.83 -10.01
CA GLU A 54 -27.75 -11.88 -10.72
C GLU A 54 -27.74 -12.17 -12.22
N GLU A 55 -27.67 -13.44 -12.60
CA GLU A 55 -27.79 -13.87 -14.00
C GLU A 55 -29.17 -13.57 -14.58
N LEU A 56 -30.23 -13.75 -13.81
CA LEU A 56 -31.60 -13.39 -14.25
C LEU A 56 -31.70 -11.88 -14.53
N LYS A 57 -31.17 -11.03 -13.64
CA LYS A 57 -31.17 -9.56 -13.82
C LYS A 57 -30.41 -9.15 -15.08
N ASN A 58 -29.25 -9.75 -15.33
CA ASN A 58 -28.45 -9.47 -16.52
C ASN A 58 -29.19 -9.85 -17.82
N ILE A 59 -29.83 -11.01 -17.86
CA ILE A 59 -30.56 -11.48 -19.03
C ILE A 59 -31.83 -10.64 -19.28
N LEU A 60 -32.50 -10.22 -18.21
CA LEU A 60 -33.65 -9.30 -18.33
C LEU A 60 -33.20 -7.91 -18.81
N GLY A 61 -32.03 -7.46 -18.41
CA GLY A 61 -31.40 -6.23 -18.92
C GLY A 61 -31.14 -6.31 -20.43
N GLU A 62 -30.55 -7.40 -20.92
CA GLU A 62 -30.37 -7.65 -22.36
C GLU A 62 -31.68 -7.67 -23.13
N GLN A 63 -32.72 -8.28 -22.57
CA GLN A 63 -34.07 -8.33 -23.18
C GLN A 63 -34.66 -6.92 -23.38
N LEU A 64 -34.37 -6.00 -22.47
CA LEU A 64 -34.87 -4.63 -22.49
C LEU A 64 -33.95 -3.65 -23.24
N GLY A 65 -32.77 -4.11 -23.66
CA GLY A 65 -31.74 -3.25 -24.26
C GLY A 65 -31.11 -2.29 -23.25
N ILE A 66 -31.18 -2.59 -21.95
CA ILE A 66 -30.62 -1.80 -20.87
C ILE A 66 -29.32 -2.48 -20.44
N GLN A 67 -28.21 -1.75 -20.51
CA GLN A 67 -26.92 -2.26 -20.04
C GLN A 67 -26.93 -2.32 -18.52
N HIS A 68 -26.53 -3.46 -17.96
CA HIS A 68 -26.19 -3.60 -16.56
C HIS A 68 -24.71 -3.30 -16.39
N ILE A 69 -24.38 -2.38 -15.50
CA ILE A 69 -23.00 -2.03 -15.19
C ILE A 69 -22.73 -2.20 -13.70
N TRP A 70 -21.49 -2.47 -13.38
CA TRP A 70 -21.01 -2.40 -12.02
C TRP A 70 -20.57 -0.97 -11.74
N LEU A 71 -21.23 -0.32 -10.78
CA LEU A 71 -20.89 1.04 -10.38
C LEU A 71 -19.51 1.00 -9.69
N ARG A 72 -18.52 1.64 -10.31
CA ARG A 72 -17.16 1.75 -9.78
C ARG A 72 -16.84 3.21 -9.50
N LYS A 73 -15.98 3.44 -8.52
CA LYS A 73 -15.42 4.76 -8.22
C LYS A 73 -14.85 5.39 -9.51
N GLY A 74 -15.30 6.60 -9.84
CA GLY A 74 -14.92 7.31 -11.07
C GLY A 74 -15.87 7.16 -12.27
N LEU A 75 -16.90 6.30 -12.21
CA LEU A 75 -17.95 6.23 -13.23
C LEU A 75 -19.05 7.28 -13.01
N VAL A 76 -19.13 7.85 -11.84
CA VAL A 76 -20.06 8.94 -11.50
C VAL A 76 -19.29 10.26 -11.55
N ASP A 77 -19.76 11.21 -12.34
CA ASP A 77 -19.21 12.58 -12.35
C ASP A 77 -19.79 13.36 -11.14
N PRO A 78 -18.98 13.72 -10.14
CA PRO A 78 -19.48 14.41 -8.93
C PRO A 78 -20.16 15.75 -9.25
N ARG A 79 -19.86 16.37 -10.39
CA ARG A 79 -20.46 17.65 -10.81
C ARG A 79 -21.89 17.49 -11.31
N ILE A 80 -22.26 16.28 -11.74
CA ILE A 80 -23.58 15.97 -12.31
C ILE A 80 -24.52 15.43 -11.24
N VAL A 81 -24.00 14.86 -10.18
CA VAL A 81 -24.80 14.23 -9.11
C VAL A 81 -25.79 15.22 -8.50
N HIS A 82 -25.39 16.45 -8.29
CA HIS A 82 -26.22 17.51 -7.68
C HIS A 82 -27.38 18.00 -8.55
N VAL A 83 -27.51 17.57 -9.81
CA VAL A 83 -28.67 17.84 -10.67
C VAL A 83 -29.93 17.18 -10.10
N LEU A 84 -29.78 16.10 -9.29
CA LEU A 84 -30.88 15.47 -8.57
C LEU A 84 -30.67 15.67 -7.06
N PRO A 85 -31.68 16.13 -6.27
CA PRO A 85 -31.56 16.26 -4.82
C PRO A 85 -31.27 14.90 -4.14
N LYS A 86 -30.41 14.89 -3.09
CA LYS A 86 -29.99 13.68 -2.35
C LYS A 86 -31.17 12.85 -1.84
N GLU A 87 -32.19 13.54 -1.28
CA GLU A 87 -33.40 12.89 -0.77
C GLU A 87 -34.13 12.09 -1.86
N LYS A 88 -34.19 12.64 -3.07
CA LYS A 88 -34.79 11.97 -4.22
C LYS A 88 -33.93 10.83 -4.74
N ALA A 89 -32.60 10.99 -4.76
CA ALA A 89 -31.66 9.94 -5.12
C ALA A 89 -31.80 8.72 -4.20
N LEU A 90 -31.87 8.96 -2.88
CA LEU A 90 -32.07 7.90 -1.87
C LEU A 90 -33.45 7.24 -1.99
N SER A 91 -34.53 8.05 -2.12
CA SER A 91 -35.90 7.50 -2.17
C SER A 91 -36.14 6.65 -3.40
N PHE A 92 -35.57 7.03 -4.54
CA PHE A 92 -35.73 6.29 -5.80
C PHE A 92 -34.63 5.25 -6.03
N LYS A 93 -33.58 5.21 -5.20
CA LYS A 93 -32.39 4.35 -5.35
C LYS A 93 -31.77 4.51 -6.75
N VAL A 94 -31.45 5.76 -7.08
CA VAL A 94 -30.85 6.17 -8.36
C VAL A 94 -29.72 7.15 -8.15
N ILE A 95 -28.74 7.17 -9.05
CA ILE A 95 -27.69 8.17 -9.04
C ILE A 95 -27.38 8.67 -10.46
N PRO A 96 -27.36 10.00 -10.70
CA PRO A 96 -26.86 10.57 -11.94
C PRO A 96 -25.38 10.24 -12.14
N MET A 97 -25.01 9.70 -13.31
CA MET A 97 -23.66 9.29 -13.60
C MET A 97 -22.87 10.32 -14.39
N PHE A 98 -23.36 10.66 -15.56
CA PHE A 98 -22.74 11.65 -16.46
C PHE A 98 -23.79 12.17 -17.47
N ARG A 99 -23.44 13.28 -18.13
CA ARG A 99 -24.28 13.92 -19.14
C ARG A 99 -23.53 14.02 -20.45
N VAL A 100 -24.13 13.52 -21.55
CA VAL A 100 -23.60 13.63 -22.91
C VAL A 100 -24.74 14.09 -23.85
N ASP A 101 -24.51 15.14 -24.64
CA ASP A 101 -25.46 15.67 -25.63
C ASP A 101 -26.89 15.91 -25.08
N GLY A 102 -27.01 16.41 -23.85
CA GLY A 102 -28.31 16.69 -23.22
C GLY A 102 -29.04 15.46 -22.68
N VAL A 103 -28.42 14.26 -22.72
CA VAL A 103 -28.93 13.03 -22.14
C VAL A 103 -28.22 12.73 -20.83
N LEU A 104 -28.99 12.58 -19.75
CA LEU A 104 -28.50 12.20 -18.44
C LEU A 104 -28.50 10.67 -18.33
N THR A 105 -27.32 10.07 -18.19
CA THR A 105 -27.20 8.65 -17.85
C THR A 105 -27.41 8.47 -16.35
N LEU A 106 -28.39 7.63 -15.98
CA LEU A 106 -28.83 7.42 -14.61
C LEU A 106 -28.67 5.96 -14.22
N ALA A 107 -27.85 5.69 -13.18
CA ALA A 107 -27.82 4.36 -12.59
C ALA A 107 -29.07 4.15 -11.72
N THR A 108 -29.74 3.03 -11.88
CA THR A 108 -30.97 2.70 -11.16
C THR A 108 -30.99 1.22 -10.75
N ALA A 109 -31.57 0.94 -9.58
CA ALA A 109 -31.80 -0.42 -9.12
C ALA A 109 -32.96 -1.09 -9.87
N ASP A 110 -33.92 -0.31 -10.36
CA ASP A 110 -35.05 -0.78 -11.15
C ASP A 110 -35.19 0.03 -12.46
N PRO A 111 -34.57 -0.44 -13.55
CA PRO A 111 -34.68 0.20 -14.85
C PRO A 111 -36.08 0.20 -15.47
N GLN A 112 -37.02 -0.53 -14.89
CA GLN A 112 -38.42 -0.62 -15.37
C GLN A 112 -39.36 0.35 -14.65
N ALA A 113 -38.88 1.06 -13.65
CA ALA A 113 -39.66 2.08 -12.94
C ALA A 113 -39.84 3.36 -13.79
N PHE A 114 -40.55 3.27 -14.91
CA PHE A 114 -40.75 4.37 -15.86
C PHE A 114 -41.30 5.64 -15.19
N PHE A 115 -42.14 5.51 -14.17
CA PHE A 115 -42.64 6.64 -13.41
C PHE A 115 -41.51 7.42 -12.71
N VAL A 116 -40.54 6.73 -12.16
CA VAL A 116 -39.36 7.35 -11.53
C VAL A 116 -38.50 8.06 -12.55
N LEU A 117 -38.29 7.43 -13.72
CA LEU A 117 -37.51 8.04 -14.82
C LEU A 117 -38.18 9.31 -15.37
N ASP A 118 -39.51 9.31 -15.51
CA ASP A 118 -40.28 10.47 -15.93
C ASP A 118 -40.24 11.60 -14.89
N GLU A 119 -40.32 11.26 -13.60
CA GLU A 119 -40.22 12.24 -12.53
C GLU A 119 -38.82 12.90 -12.51
N ILE A 120 -37.76 12.09 -12.66
CA ILE A 120 -36.38 12.59 -12.71
C ILE A 120 -36.17 13.45 -13.96
N SER A 121 -36.71 13.07 -15.11
CA SER A 121 -36.67 13.87 -16.33
C SER A 121 -37.33 15.26 -16.16
N LYS A 122 -38.43 15.31 -15.40
CA LYS A 122 -39.12 16.59 -15.06
C LYS A 122 -38.31 17.43 -14.07
N ILE A 123 -37.71 16.81 -13.08
CA ILE A 123 -36.88 17.51 -12.06
C ILE A 123 -35.62 18.10 -12.70
N THR A 124 -34.99 17.36 -13.60
CA THR A 124 -33.70 17.74 -14.18
C THR A 124 -33.81 18.49 -15.50
N ASP A 125 -34.99 18.51 -16.10
CA ASP A 125 -35.25 19.02 -17.46
C ASP A 125 -34.33 18.39 -18.54
N LEU A 126 -33.92 17.12 -18.32
CA LEU A 126 -33.05 16.36 -19.20
C LEU A 126 -33.71 15.06 -19.66
N LYS A 127 -33.31 14.58 -20.82
CA LYS A 127 -33.64 13.21 -21.24
C LYS A 127 -32.86 12.24 -20.40
N VAL A 128 -33.52 11.25 -19.79
CA VAL A 128 -32.90 10.26 -18.90
C VAL A 128 -32.72 8.93 -19.64
N GLN A 129 -31.50 8.41 -19.58
CA GLN A 129 -31.17 7.07 -20.07
C GLN A 129 -30.83 6.17 -18.87
N PRO A 130 -31.65 5.18 -18.52
CA PRO A 130 -31.38 4.32 -17.39
C PRO A 130 -30.30 3.28 -17.70
N VAL A 131 -29.48 2.98 -16.68
CA VAL A 131 -28.51 1.89 -16.66
C VAL A 131 -28.76 1.08 -15.38
N GLY A 132 -28.86 -0.24 -15.49
CA GLY A 132 -29.11 -1.11 -14.35
C GLY A 132 -27.88 -1.25 -13.47
N CYS A 133 -28.06 -1.11 -12.14
CA CYS A 133 -27.00 -1.30 -11.13
C CYS A 133 -27.58 -2.01 -9.91
N ARG A 134 -26.72 -2.54 -9.04
CA ARG A 134 -27.16 -3.09 -7.76
C ARG A 134 -27.58 -1.97 -6.82
N ALA A 135 -28.64 -2.21 -6.03
CA ALA A 135 -29.15 -1.23 -5.09
C ALA A 135 -28.10 -0.80 -4.04
N ASP A 136 -27.30 -1.76 -3.57
CA ASP A 136 -26.27 -1.53 -2.58
C ASP A 136 -25.16 -0.63 -3.14
N ASP A 137 -24.70 -0.88 -4.38
CA ASP A 137 -23.68 -0.09 -5.08
C ASP A 137 -24.19 1.34 -5.33
N ILE A 138 -25.48 1.51 -5.62
CA ILE A 138 -26.10 2.85 -5.78
C ILE A 138 -26.16 3.60 -4.46
N LEU A 139 -26.56 2.93 -3.36
CA LEU A 139 -26.61 3.56 -2.04
C LEU A 139 -25.22 3.99 -1.56
N GLU A 140 -24.22 3.14 -1.79
CA GLU A 140 -22.81 3.44 -1.49
C GLU A 140 -22.33 4.65 -2.32
N ALA A 141 -22.59 4.66 -3.62
CA ALA A 141 -22.25 5.78 -4.50
C ALA A 141 -23.01 7.08 -4.13
N ILE A 142 -24.27 7.00 -3.68
CA ILE A 142 -25.01 8.15 -3.16
C ILE A 142 -24.32 8.66 -1.88
N HIS A 143 -23.97 7.78 -0.97
CA HIS A 143 -23.24 8.17 0.25
C HIS A 143 -21.89 8.82 -0.06
N GLU A 144 -21.16 8.33 -1.07
CA GLU A 144 -19.87 8.90 -1.47
C GLU A 144 -20.01 10.22 -2.26
N CYS A 145 -20.93 10.29 -3.22
CA CYS A 145 -21.00 11.40 -4.17
C CYS A 145 -21.93 12.54 -3.75
N TYR A 146 -22.93 12.27 -2.92
CA TYR A 146 -23.78 13.27 -2.27
C TYR A 146 -23.34 13.57 -0.81
N GLN A 147 -22.21 13.02 -0.37
CA GLN A 147 -21.47 13.84 0.56
C GLN A 147 -21.28 15.13 -0.24
N GLU A 148 -22.12 16.12 0.04
CA GLU A 148 -21.81 17.52 -0.18
C GLU A 148 -20.32 17.62 0.07
N ASP A 149 -19.62 18.51 -0.62
CA ASP A 149 -18.44 19.11 -0.01
C ASP A 149 -18.82 19.22 1.46
N VAL A 150 -18.48 18.15 2.25
CA VAL A 150 -18.59 18.24 3.70
C VAL A 150 -17.75 19.45 3.89
N GLY A 151 -18.46 20.55 4.09
CA GLY A 151 -17.81 21.84 4.01
C GLY A 151 -16.70 21.64 4.98
N ILE A 152 -15.49 21.95 4.59
CA ILE A 152 -14.32 21.87 5.46
C ILE A 152 -14.77 22.14 6.89
N ASP A 153 -15.77 22.99 7.06
CA ASP A 153 -16.48 23.35 8.30
C ASP A 153 -17.19 22.20 9.04
N ASP A 154 -17.82 21.22 8.38
CA ASP A 154 -18.52 20.11 9.07
C ASP A 154 -17.56 18.99 9.50
N VAL A 155 -16.50 18.74 8.71
CA VAL A 155 -15.41 17.84 9.13
C VAL A 155 -14.58 18.51 10.23
N MET A 156 -14.39 19.81 10.15
CA MET A 156 -13.71 20.63 11.17
C MET A 156 -14.44 20.64 12.50
N ASN A 157 -15.76 20.73 12.50
CA ASN A 157 -16.58 20.74 13.72
C ASN A 157 -16.68 19.36 14.42
N SER A 158 -16.28 18.28 13.72
CA SER A 158 -16.28 16.92 14.27
C SER A 158 -14.94 16.46 14.85
N ILE A 159 -13.89 17.28 14.75
CA ILE A 159 -12.54 16.97 15.25
C ILE A 159 -12.41 17.56 16.65
N ASP A 160 -12.11 16.70 17.62
CA ASP A 160 -11.69 17.11 18.94
C ASP A 160 -10.33 17.80 18.83
N GLU A 161 -10.30 19.13 18.98
CA GLU A 161 -9.09 19.96 18.87
C GLU A 161 -7.98 19.54 19.84
N SER A 162 -8.35 18.84 20.93
CA SER A 162 -7.42 18.27 21.90
C SER A 162 -6.65 17.03 21.42
N ALA A 163 -7.04 16.46 20.27
CA ALA A 163 -6.44 15.21 19.77
C ALA A 163 -5.03 15.38 19.15
N ILE A 164 -4.58 16.61 18.89
CA ILE A 164 -3.21 16.92 18.42
C ILE A 164 -2.61 18.04 19.22
N GLU A 165 -1.52 17.76 19.93
CA GLU A 165 -0.64 18.76 20.52
C GLU A 165 0.64 18.89 19.69
N ILE A 166 1.01 20.13 19.35
CA ILE A 166 2.27 20.42 18.68
C ILE A 166 3.33 20.62 19.75
N ILE A 167 4.33 19.75 19.78
CA ILE A 167 5.46 19.85 20.73
C ILE A 167 6.51 20.73 20.06
N GLN A 168 6.50 22.03 20.37
CA GLN A 168 7.50 22.98 19.84
C GLN A 168 8.46 23.45 20.92
N SER A 169 9.70 23.74 20.47
CA SER A 169 10.75 24.40 21.26
C SER A 169 10.65 25.94 21.24
N VAL A 170 9.55 26.52 20.79
CA VAL A 170 9.33 27.98 20.70
C VAL A 170 8.65 28.48 21.96
N SER A 171 9.03 29.68 22.45
CA SER A 171 8.54 30.26 23.70
C SER A 171 7.01 30.40 23.73
N GLU A 172 6.41 30.02 24.86
CA GLU A 172 4.96 30.04 25.08
C GLU A 172 4.29 31.40 24.81
N GLU A 173 5.04 32.50 24.83
CA GLU A 173 4.51 33.86 24.64
C GLU A 173 4.25 34.22 23.17
N GLU A 174 5.09 33.79 22.24
CA GLU A 174 4.88 34.02 20.79
C GLU A 174 3.78 33.13 20.22
N ILE A 175 3.59 31.95 20.80
CA ILE A 175 2.50 31.02 20.42
C ILE A 175 1.15 31.57 20.87
N LYS A 176 1.05 32.18 22.07
CA LYS A 176 -0.19 32.75 22.58
C LYS A 176 -0.68 33.94 21.76
N GLU A 177 0.20 34.84 21.32
CA GLU A 177 -0.20 35.97 20.46
C GLU A 177 -0.68 35.53 19.05
N LEU A 178 -0.12 34.45 18.51
CA LEU A 178 -0.54 33.86 17.23
C LEU A 178 -1.79 32.97 17.41
N ALA A 179 -1.92 32.28 18.53
CA ALA A 179 -3.07 31.42 18.86
C ALA A 179 -4.32 32.25 19.18
N GLU A 180 -4.20 33.34 19.95
CA GLU A 180 -5.34 34.23 20.27
C GLU A 180 -5.93 34.93 19.02
N LYS A 181 -5.14 35.09 17.94
CA LYS A 181 -5.59 35.58 16.64
C LYS A 181 -6.06 34.46 15.68
N ALA A 182 -5.84 33.19 16.02
CA ALA A 182 -5.96 32.05 15.13
C ALA A 182 -6.91 30.94 15.66
N ASP A 183 -7.51 31.12 16.84
CA ASP A 183 -8.53 30.21 17.35
C ASP A 183 -9.65 30.08 16.31
N GLY A 184 -9.77 28.89 15.70
CA GLY A 184 -10.76 28.60 14.68
C GLY A 184 -10.35 28.92 13.24
N SER A 185 -9.05 29.17 12.93
CA SER A 185 -8.64 29.36 11.53
C SER A 185 -8.87 28.10 10.69
N PRO A 186 -9.65 28.16 9.61
CA PRO A 186 -9.91 27.02 8.72
C PRO A 186 -8.64 26.30 8.24
N VAL A 187 -7.51 27.00 8.12
CA VAL A 187 -6.23 26.46 7.68
C VAL A 187 -5.59 25.58 8.76
N ILE A 188 -5.67 26.00 10.03
CA ILE A 188 -5.10 25.23 11.16
C ILE A 188 -5.83 23.91 11.29
N ASN A 189 -7.15 23.96 11.29
CA ASN A 189 -7.98 22.77 11.40
C ASN A 189 -7.76 21.83 10.20
N LEU A 190 -7.62 22.36 8.98
CA LEU A 190 -7.29 21.57 7.79
C LEU A 190 -5.94 20.85 7.92
N VAL A 191 -4.90 21.54 8.38
CA VAL A 191 -3.57 20.94 8.60
C VAL A 191 -3.64 19.85 9.68
N ASN A 192 -4.29 20.16 10.83
CA ASN A 192 -4.46 19.21 11.91
C ASN A 192 -5.23 17.95 11.44
N MET A 193 -6.31 18.12 10.69
CA MET A 193 -7.07 17.02 10.11
C MET A 193 -6.21 16.15 9.17
N ILE A 194 -5.43 16.77 8.27
CA ILE A 194 -4.54 16.05 7.36
C ILE A 194 -3.53 15.20 8.15
N LEU A 195 -2.87 15.80 9.16
CA LEU A 195 -1.88 15.11 9.98
C LEU A 195 -2.50 13.98 10.79
N LEU A 196 -3.59 14.28 11.51
CA LEU A 196 -4.31 13.31 12.34
C LEU A 196 -4.74 12.09 11.53
N ARG A 197 -5.40 12.34 10.40
CA ARG A 197 -5.90 11.28 9.52
C ARG A 197 -4.75 10.44 8.97
N ALA A 198 -3.71 11.07 8.44
CA ALA A 198 -2.56 10.36 7.90
C ALA A 198 -1.85 9.49 8.95
N ILE A 199 -1.67 10.01 10.18
CA ILE A 199 -1.02 9.26 11.27
C ILE A 199 -1.89 8.09 11.73
N ARG A 200 -3.19 8.30 11.92
CA ARG A 200 -4.14 7.24 12.31
C ARG A 200 -4.25 6.13 11.27
N ASP A 201 -4.20 6.49 9.99
CA ASP A 201 -4.24 5.53 8.88
C ASP A 201 -2.90 4.84 8.63
N GLY A 202 -1.85 5.14 9.41
CA GLY A 202 -0.52 4.54 9.29
C GLY A 202 0.23 4.93 8.01
N ALA A 203 0.00 6.15 7.52
CA ALA A 203 0.70 6.65 6.34
C ALA A 203 2.20 6.82 6.60
N SER A 204 3.03 6.43 5.64
CA SER A 204 4.47 6.67 5.66
C SER A 204 4.86 8.07 5.18
N ASP A 205 4.08 8.63 4.25
CA ASP A 205 4.34 9.95 3.68
C ASP A 205 3.03 10.68 3.39
N ILE A 206 3.03 12.01 3.55
CA ILE A 206 1.94 12.92 3.19
C ILE A 206 2.46 13.83 2.09
N HIS A 207 1.76 13.89 0.97
CA HIS A 207 2.11 14.71 -0.17
C HIS A 207 1.09 15.82 -0.34
N ILE A 208 1.53 17.07 -0.35
CA ILE A 208 0.72 18.27 -0.64
C ILE A 208 1.19 18.82 -1.98
N GLU A 209 0.36 18.69 -3.00
CA GLU A 209 0.74 18.88 -4.39
C GLU A 209 -0.15 19.93 -5.06
N PRO A 210 0.38 21.15 -5.33
CA PRO A 210 -0.37 22.18 -6.02
C PRO A 210 -0.58 21.82 -7.49
N GLN A 211 -1.80 22.05 -7.98
CA GLN A 211 -2.22 21.84 -9.36
C GLN A 211 -3.00 23.07 -9.86
N ARG A 212 -3.35 23.07 -11.13
CA ARG A 212 -4.18 24.16 -11.69
C ARG A 212 -5.58 24.12 -11.07
N GLY A 213 -5.93 25.16 -10.28
CA GLY A 213 -7.25 25.37 -9.68
C GLY A 213 -7.51 24.65 -8.35
N LYS A 214 -6.69 23.66 -7.97
CA LYS A 214 -6.79 22.95 -6.69
C LYS A 214 -5.42 22.46 -6.25
N PHE A 215 -5.27 22.05 -5.00
CA PHE A 215 -4.14 21.23 -4.60
C PHE A 215 -4.64 19.86 -4.11
N ARG A 216 -3.81 18.84 -4.29
CA ARG A 216 -4.12 17.47 -3.85
C ARG A 216 -3.32 17.15 -2.60
N VAL A 217 -3.99 16.58 -1.62
CA VAL A 217 -3.33 15.93 -0.49
C VAL A 217 -3.44 14.43 -0.69
N ARG A 218 -2.28 13.76 -0.79
CA ARG A 218 -2.20 12.31 -0.92
C ARG A 218 -1.42 11.72 0.24
N VAL A 219 -1.82 10.55 0.67
CA VAL A 219 -1.11 9.79 1.71
C VAL A 219 -0.56 8.50 1.12
N ARG A 220 0.64 8.11 1.53
CA ARG A 220 1.22 6.83 1.16
C ARG A 220 0.98 5.83 2.27
N ILE A 221 0.15 4.83 2.01
CA ILE A 221 -0.15 3.73 2.94
C ILE A 221 0.29 2.43 2.27
N ASP A 222 1.05 1.61 2.98
CA ASP A 222 1.60 0.34 2.47
C ASP A 222 2.28 0.45 1.10
N GLY A 223 3.01 1.58 0.86
CA GLY A 223 3.74 1.86 -0.36
C GLY A 223 2.91 2.45 -1.51
N VAL A 224 1.59 2.52 -1.40
CA VAL A 224 0.67 3.05 -2.42
C VAL A 224 0.14 4.43 -2.03
N LEU A 225 0.02 5.33 -3.02
CA LEU A 225 -0.53 6.68 -2.82
C LEU A 225 -2.05 6.69 -2.99
N TYR A 226 -2.76 7.24 -1.99
CA TYR A 226 -4.20 7.44 -1.99
C TYR A 226 -4.52 8.94 -1.90
N ASP A 227 -5.56 9.38 -2.60
CA ASP A 227 -6.09 10.73 -2.46
C ASP A 227 -6.83 10.85 -1.12
N LEU A 228 -6.43 11.83 -0.29
CA LEU A 228 -7.10 12.13 0.97
C LEU A 228 -8.17 13.20 0.75
N ILE A 229 -7.76 14.36 0.24
CA ILE A 229 -8.64 15.51 -0.07
C ILE A 229 -8.05 16.33 -1.22
N SER A 230 -8.88 17.19 -1.82
CA SER A 230 -8.47 18.10 -2.89
C SER A 230 -9.05 19.51 -2.68
N PRO A 231 -8.52 20.31 -1.72
CA PRO A 231 -9.02 21.63 -1.41
C PRO A 231 -8.74 22.65 -2.54
N LYS A 232 -9.38 23.83 -2.45
CA LYS A 232 -9.16 24.94 -3.38
C LYS A 232 -7.73 25.47 -3.31
N ILE A 233 -7.19 25.90 -4.46
CA ILE A 233 -5.79 26.34 -4.56
C ILE A 233 -5.49 27.57 -3.69
N GLU A 234 -6.50 28.41 -3.40
CA GLU A 234 -6.35 29.62 -2.58
C GLU A 234 -5.88 29.31 -1.16
N MET A 235 -6.20 28.12 -0.61
CA MET A 235 -5.77 27.69 0.71
C MET A 235 -4.32 27.17 0.73
N HIS A 236 -3.78 26.76 -0.41
CA HIS A 236 -2.47 26.10 -0.50
C HIS A 236 -1.33 26.93 0.11
N PRO A 237 -1.16 28.26 -0.19
CA PRO A 237 -0.08 29.05 0.39
C PRO A 237 -0.15 29.15 1.92
N ALA A 238 -1.36 29.21 2.49
CA ALA A 238 -1.58 29.27 3.92
C ALA A 238 -1.28 27.91 4.60
N VAL A 239 -1.66 26.78 3.99
CA VAL A 239 -1.31 25.44 4.45
C VAL A 239 0.22 25.25 4.47
N VAL A 240 0.92 25.63 3.40
CA VAL A 240 2.38 25.51 3.33
C VAL A 240 3.05 26.42 4.37
N SER A 241 2.59 27.66 4.52
CA SER A 241 3.11 28.59 5.55
C SER A 241 2.92 28.02 6.95
N ARG A 242 1.75 27.44 7.27
CA ARG A 242 1.51 26.80 8.57
C ARG A 242 2.46 25.64 8.82
N LEU A 243 2.68 24.77 7.84
CA LEU A 243 3.62 23.66 7.96
C LEU A 243 5.09 24.14 8.11
N LYS A 244 5.48 25.22 7.44
CA LYS A 244 6.81 25.83 7.62
C LYS A 244 6.98 26.39 9.02
N VAL A 245 5.97 27.09 9.56
CA VAL A 245 5.99 27.56 10.96
C VAL A 245 6.15 26.38 11.92
N MET A 246 5.39 25.29 11.72
CA MET A 246 5.52 24.09 12.54
C MET A 246 6.89 23.41 12.44
N ALA A 247 7.61 23.62 11.34
CA ALA A 247 8.94 23.07 11.08
C ALA A 247 10.09 24.04 11.40
N ASP A 248 9.79 25.22 11.94
CA ASP A 248 10.75 26.32 12.21
C ASP A 248 11.52 26.75 10.96
N LEU A 249 10.80 26.95 9.84
CA LEU A 249 11.36 27.29 8.53
C LEU A 249 10.95 28.69 8.08
N ASP A 250 11.73 29.27 7.15
CA ASP A 250 11.45 30.59 6.59
C ASP A 250 10.20 30.56 5.67
N ILE A 251 9.13 31.23 6.12
CA ILE A 251 7.85 31.35 5.38
C ILE A 251 7.93 32.33 4.20
N ALA A 252 8.89 33.25 4.22
CA ALA A 252 9.07 34.23 3.14
C ALA A 252 9.82 33.64 1.94
N GLU A 253 10.72 32.71 2.19
CA GLU A 253 11.48 32.04 1.12
C GLU A 253 10.65 30.91 0.48
N ARG A 254 10.39 31.01 -0.82
CA ARG A 254 9.57 30.07 -1.61
C ARG A 254 10.25 29.60 -2.89
N ARG A 255 11.50 30.03 -3.12
CA ARG A 255 12.23 29.82 -4.39
C ARG A 255 13.27 28.72 -4.30
N ILE A 256 13.62 28.30 -3.10
CA ILE A 256 14.59 27.24 -2.85
C ILE A 256 13.97 26.14 -1.98
N PRO A 257 14.44 24.89 -2.10
CA PRO A 257 14.02 23.80 -1.21
C PRO A 257 14.34 24.10 0.25
N GLN A 258 13.48 23.65 1.14
CA GLN A 258 13.69 23.72 2.59
C GLN A 258 13.34 22.38 3.22
N ASP A 259 14.15 21.96 4.18
CA ASP A 259 13.95 20.76 4.97
C ASP A 259 13.87 21.12 6.45
N GLY A 260 12.96 20.45 7.19
CA GLY A 260 12.74 20.68 8.60
C GLY A 260 12.15 19.48 9.32
N ARG A 261 11.85 19.66 10.60
CA ARG A 261 11.23 18.63 11.44
C ARG A 261 10.06 19.22 12.19
N ILE A 262 8.98 18.44 12.27
CA ILE A 262 7.80 18.75 13.06
C ILE A 262 7.61 17.61 14.05
N GLN A 263 7.30 17.92 15.30
CA GLN A 263 6.95 16.93 16.30
C GLN A 263 5.53 17.16 16.77
N VAL A 264 4.70 16.13 16.73
CA VAL A 264 3.32 16.19 17.14
C VAL A 264 2.99 15.07 18.14
N ASN A 265 2.11 15.35 19.08
CA ASN A 265 1.51 14.33 19.93
C ASN A 265 0.13 13.98 19.37
N VAL A 266 -0.10 12.73 19.04
CA VAL A 266 -1.37 12.23 18.52
C VAL A 266 -1.82 11.05 19.35
N ASP A 267 -2.97 11.14 19.98
CA ASP A 267 -3.53 10.08 20.84
C ASP A 267 -2.52 9.61 21.92
N GLY A 268 -1.72 10.55 22.50
CA GLY A 268 -0.70 10.25 23.50
C GLY A 268 0.62 9.68 22.92
N ARG A 269 0.78 9.62 21.61
CA ARG A 269 1.98 9.13 20.91
C ARG A 269 2.73 10.29 20.28
N ILE A 270 4.04 10.34 20.50
CA ILE A 270 4.91 11.33 19.88
C ILE A 270 5.32 10.83 18.48
N VAL A 271 4.94 11.59 17.46
CA VAL A 271 5.24 11.32 16.06
C VAL A 271 6.15 12.41 15.50
N ASP A 272 7.27 12.01 14.93
CA ASP A 272 8.19 12.91 14.24
C ASP A 272 7.81 12.96 12.74
N LEU A 273 7.74 14.17 12.18
CA LEU A 273 7.50 14.39 10.76
C LEU A 273 8.72 15.08 10.14
N ARG A 274 9.33 14.49 9.13
CA ARG A 274 10.38 15.13 8.34
C ARG A 274 9.72 15.88 7.20
N PHE A 275 9.81 17.20 7.25
CA PHE A 275 9.27 18.12 6.24
C PHE A 275 10.30 18.34 5.13
N SER A 276 9.85 18.33 3.89
CA SER A 276 10.63 18.79 2.75
C SER A 276 9.72 19.55 1.79
N SER A 277 10.12 20.77 1.41
CA SER A 277 9.45 21.57 0.41
C SER A 277 10.32 21.79 -0.83
N MET A 278 9.66 21.87 -1.98
CA MET A 278 10.31 22.14 -3.25
C MET A 278 9.47 23.11 -4.09
N PRO A 279 10.07 24.17 -4.67
CA PRO A 279 9.34 25.09 -5.54
C PRO A 279 8.86 24.39 -6.80
N GLY A 280 7.59 24.56 -7.14
CA GLY A 280 6.95 24.04 -8.34
C GLY A 280 6.25 25.16 -9.13
N ILE A 281 5.81 24.86 -10.36
CA ILE A 281 5.17 25.83 -11.27
C ILE A 281 3.83 26.36 -10.77
N HIS A 282 3.14 25.63 -9.89
CA HIS A 282 1.84 26.02 -9.32
C HIS A 282 1.92 26.36 -7.83
N GLY A 283 3.11 26.44 -7.25
CA GLY A 283 3.39 26.64 -5.83
C GLY A 283 4.34 25.61 -5.29
N GLU A 284 4.64 25.66 -3.99
CA GLU A 284 5.55 24.72 -3.36
C GLU A 284 4.91 23.36 -3.18
N LYS A 285 5.56 22.29 -3.65
CA LYS A 285 5.21 20.92 -3.29
C LYS A 285 5.81 20.61 -1.93
N VAL A 286 5.01 20.03 -1.03
CA VAL A 286 5.47 19.59 0.29
C VAL A 286 5.31 18.09 0.42
N VAL A 287 6.30 17.46 1.05
CA VAL A 287 6.26 16.06 1.48
C VAL A 287 6.61 16.00 2.96
N LEU A 288 5.75 15.33 3.73
CA LEU A 288 6.00 15.02 5.14
C LEU A 288 6.19 13.51 5.26
N ARG A 289 7.38 13.07 5.68
CA ARG A 289 7.59 11.67 6.05
C ARG A 289 7.20 11.46 7.50
N VAL A 290 6.33 10.51 7.75
CA VAL A 290 5.79 10.18 9.08
C VAL A 290 6.69 9.13 9.74
N LEU A 291 7.21 9.45 10.91
CA LEU A 291 8.06 8.58 11.72
C LEU A 291 7.38 8.34 13.08
N ASP A 292 6.52 7.33 13.11
CA ASP A 292 5.82 6.91 14.35
C ASP A 292 6.73 5.97 15.15
N LYS A 293 7.32 6.49 16.23
CA LYS A 293 8.21 5.73 17.11
C LYS A 293 7.52 4.60 17.85
N SER A 294 6.20 4.70 18.06
CA SER A 294 5.45 3.68 18.80
C SER A 294 5.30 2.36 18.03
N GLN A 295 5.42 2.40 16.71
CA GLN A 295 5.35 1.23 15.82
C GLN A 295 6.75 0.73 15.38
N ALA A 296 7.80 1.36 15.83
CA ALA A 296 9.12 1.22 15.26
C ALA A 296 9.89 -0.03 15.74
N ILE A 297 9.64 -0.53 16.95
CA ILE A 297 10.34 -1.70 17.51
C ILE A 297 9.40 -2.90 17.37
N LEU A 298 9.54 -3.62 16.27
CA LEU A 298 8.84 -4.88 16.06
C LEU A 298 9.70 -6.02 16.58
N ASP A 299 9.08 -6.97 17.28
CA ASP A 299 9.71 -8.23 17.59
C ASP A 299 10.04 -8.95 16.28
N ILE A 300 11.25 -9.52 16.20
CA ILE A 300 11.70 -10.26 15.03
C ILE A 300 10.76 -11.42 14.68
N ASP A 301 10.05 -11.96 15.67
CA ASP A 301 9.10 -13.06 15.53
C ASP A 301 7.82 -12.68 14.74
N ILE A 302 7.48 -11.40 14.68
CA ILE A 302 6.27 -10.94 13.98
C ILE A 302 6.54 -10.33 12.59
N LEU A 303 7.78 -10.28 12.15
CA LEU A 303 8.15 -9.69 10.85
C LEU A 303 7.67 -10.52 9.64
N GLY A 304 7.19 -11.74 9.86
CA GLY A 304 6.66 -12.62 8.82
C GLY A 304 7.66 -13.61 8.23
N PHE A 305 8.73 -13.91 8.93
CA PHE A 305 9.65 -14.99 8.56
C PHE A 305 8.93 -16.34 8.51
N ASP A 306 9.38 -17.23 7.64
CA ASP A 306 9.16 -18.66 7.79
C ASP A 306 9.88 -19.15 9.07
N ALA A 307 9.26 -20.08 9.80
CA ALA A 307 9.80 -20.53 11.10
C ALA A 307 11.21 -21.09 10.98
N GLN A 308 11.50 -21.89 9.95
CA GLN A 308 12.83 -22.47 9.72
C GLN A 308 13.87 -21.39 9.40
N VAL A 309 13.53 -20.44 8.54
CA VAL A 309 14.40 -19.31 8.17
C VAL A 309 14.67 -18.43 9.39
N LEU A 310 13.66 -18.20 10.24
CA LEU A 310 13.80 -17.42 11.46
C LEU A 310 14.77 -18.07 12.45
N ASP A 311 14.64 -19.36 12.69
CA ASP A 311 15.52 -20.09 13.61
C ASP A 311 16.97 -20.10 13.11
N GLN A 312 17.18 -20.30 11.81
CA GLN A 312 18.50 -20.20 11.18
C GLN A 312 19.07 -18.79 11.33
N PHE A 313 18.28 -17.76 11.01
CA PHE A 313 18.72 -16.37 11.13
C PHE A 313 19.06 -15.99 12.57
N LYS A 314 18.24 -16.38 13.55
CA LYS A 314 18.53 -16.20 14.99
C LYS A 314 19.81 -16.92 15.42
N SER A 315 20.07 -18.11 14.88
CA SER A 315 21.32 -18.86 15.15
C SER A 315 22.55 -18.10 14.62
N LEU A 316 22.46 -17.54 13.42
CA LEU A 316 23.53 -16.75 12.81
C LEU A 316 23.79 -15.44 13.58
N LEU A 317 22.74 -14.76 14.03
CA LEU A 317 22.85 -13.55 14.85
C LEU A 317 23.53 -13.79 16.22
N ARG A 318 23.51 -15.03 16.74
CA ARG A 318 24.20 -15.41 17.99
C ARG A 318 25.66 -15.76 17.78
N ARG A 319 26.18 -15.78 16.56
CA ARG A 319 27.61 -16.01 16.29
C ARG A 319 28.44 -14.89 16.93
N PRO A 320 29.61 -15.20 17.50
CA PRO A 320 30.43 -14.20 18.18
C PRO A 320 31.03 -13.16 17.22
N TYR A 321 31.27 -13.54 15.97
CA TYR A 321 31.82 -12.65 14.93
C TYR A 321 31.40 -13.10 13.55
N GLY A 322 31.56 -12.21 12.58
CA GLY A 322 31.24 -12.41 11.19
C GLY A 322 30.42 -11.27 10.61
N LEU A 323 30.15 -11.32 9.32
CA LEU A 323 29.36 -10.34 8.59
C LEU A 323 28.00 -10.93 8.21
N ILE A 324 26.92 -10.23 8.52
CA ILE A 324 25.57 -10.57 8.04
C ILE A 324 25.04 -9.37 7.25
N LEU A 325 24.57 -9.62 6.02
CA LEU A 325 24.05 -8.59 5.13
C LEU A 325 22.55 -8.74 4.94
N VAL A 326 21.79 -7.66 5.06
CA VAL A 326 20.37 -7.61 4.70
C VAL A 326 20.22 -6.86 3.37
N CYS A 327 19.64 -7.54 2.37
CA CYS A 327 19.61 -7.11 0.99
C CYS A 327 18.21 -6.82 0.50
N GLY A 328 18.07 -5.82 -0.35
CA GLY A 328 16.78 -5.45 -0.94
C GLY A 328 16.73 -3.99 -1.38
N PRO A 329 15.73 -3.61 -2.20
CA PRO A 329 15.53 -2.23 -2.61
C PRO A 329 15.15 -1.33 -1.43
N THR A 330 15.09 -0.03 -1.69
CA THR A 330 14.56 0.94 -0.73
C THR A 330 13.11 0.59 -0.39
N GLY A 331 12.76 0.66 0.90
CA GLY A 331 11.41 0.32 1.37
C GLY A 331 11.13 -1.18 1.54
N SER A 332 12.13 -2.06 1.42
CA SER A 332 11.96 -3.50 1.68
C SER A 332 11.96 -3.87 3.18
N GLY A 333 12.14 -2.91 4.09
CA GLY A 333 12.11 -3.12 5.54
C GLY A 333 13.45 -3.52 6.16
N LYS A 334 14.58 -3.32 5.48
CA LYS A 334 15.93 -3.70 5.96
C LYS A 334 16.26 -3.14 7.33
N THR A 335 16.03 -1.84 7.53
CA THR A 335 16.29 -1.16 8.82
C THR A 335 15.46 -1.76 9.94
N THR A 336 14.17 -2.04 9.69
CA THR A 336 13.29 -2.69 10.68
C THR A 336 13.83 -4.06 11.08
N THR A 337 14.23 -4.89 10.12
CA THR A 337 14.80 -6.21 10.38
C THR A 337 16.11 -6.12 11.20
N LEU A 338 17.01 -5.21 10.84
CA LEU A 338 18.26 -5.01 11.56
C LEU A 338 18.04 -4.45 12.97
N TYR A 339 17.12 -3.52 13.13
CA TYR A 339 16.79 -2.98 14.46
C TYR A 339 16.14 -4.06 15.34
N SER A 340 15.23 -4.86 14.80
CA SER A 340 14.65 -6.02 15.52
C SER A 340 15.72 -7.05 15.90
N ALA A 341 16.68 -7.31 15.01
CA ALA A 341 17.81 -8.20 15.29
C ALA A 341 18.69 -7.66 16.42
N ILE A 342 19.03 -6.37 16.38
CA ILE A 342 19.83 -5.73 17.44
C ILE A 342 19.07 -5.72 18.76
N THR A 343 17.77 -5.40 18.75
CA THR A 343 16.94 -5.41 19.97
C THR A 343 16.85 -6.80 20.58
N MET A 344 16.75 -7.85 19.76
CA MET A 344 16.79 -9.24 20.23
C MET A 344 18.14 -9.61 20.87
N LEU A 345 19.24 -9.06 20.34
CA LEU A 345 20.60 -9.32 20.84
C LEU A 345 20.99 -8.44 22.04
N ASN A 346 20.23 -7.35 22.27
CA ASN A 346 20.57 -6.31 23.23
C ASN A 346 20.66 -6.88 24.66
N SER A 347 21.81 -6.67 25.27
CA SER A 347 22.07 -7.02 26.66
C SER A 347 23.05 -6.02 27.27
N SER A 348 23.03 -5.85 28.59
CA SER A 348 23.98 -5.01 29.33
C SER A 348 25.43 -5.52 29.32
N GLU A 349 25.64 -6.72 28.84
CA GLU A 349 26.97 -7.37 28.81
C GLU A 349 27.71 -7.09 27.48
N LYS A 350 27.06 -6.49 26.51
CA LYS A 350 27.63 -6.26 25.17
C LYS A 350 27.59 -4.78 24.79
N ASN A 351 28.63 -4.34 24.12
CA ASN A 351 28.73 -2.99 23.58
C ASN A 351 28.24 -2.95 22.13
N PHE A 352 27.12 -2.25 21.91
CA PHE A 352 26.50 -2.06 20.60
C PHE A 352 26.81 -0.68 20.06
N VAL A 353 27.29 -0.61 18.83
CA VAL A 353 27.52 0.65 18.13
C VAL A 353 26.83 0.58 16.76
N THR A 354 26.06 1.62 16.43
CA THR A 354 25.48 1.77 15.09
C THR A 354 26.04 3.00 14.38
N ILE A 355 26.13 2.93 13.06
CA ILE A 355 26.60 4.00 12.18
C ILE A 355 25.55 4.16 11.08
N GLU A 356 24.84 5.29 11.04
CA GLU A 356 23.60 5.43 10.28
C GLU A 356 23.50 6.78 9.54
N ASP A 357 22.74 6.82 8.45
CA ASP A 357 22.49 8.02 7.64
C ASP A 357 21.01 8.12 7.17
N PRO A 358 20.15 8.76 7.97
CA PRO A 358 20.30 9.16 9.36
C PRO A 358 19.86 8.05 10.35
N VAL A 359 20.01 8.29 11.65
CA VAL A 359 19.37 7.48 12.70
C VAL A 359 17.83 7.63 12.55
N GLU A 360 17.12 6.52 12.39
CA GLU A 360 15.66 6.56 12.21
C GLU A 360 14.92 6.79 13.52
N TYR A 361 15.29 6.06 14.58
CA TYR A 361 14.82 6.28 15.95
C TYR A 361 15.83 5.74 16.98
N GLN A 362 15.75 6.26 18.18
CA GLN A 362 16.67 5.91 19.26
C GLN A 362 16.35 4.53 19.83
N LEU A 363 17.38 3.72 20.00
CA LEU A 363 17.35 2.43 20.67
C LEU A 363 17.98 2.54 22.07
N GLU A 364 17.35 1.93 23.06
CA GLU A 364 17.88 1.91 24.41
C GLU A 364 19.16 1.06 24.50
N ASN A 365 20.12 1.52 25.29
CA ASN A 365 21.42 0.86 25.54
C ASN A 365 22.28 0.65 24.27
N ILE A 366 22.08 1.43 23.23
CA ILE A 366 22.83 1.34 21.97
C ILE A 366 23.46 2.69 21.64
N ASN A 367 24.75 2.70 21.33
CA ASN A 367 25.47 3.90 20.91
C ASN A 367 25.24 4.13 19.41
N GLN A 368 24.34 5.03 19.07
CA GLN A 368 23.98 5.33 17.68
C GLN A 368 24.73 6.58 17.19
N ILE A 369 25.50 6.44 16.13
CA ILE A 369 26.29 7.51 15.51
C ILE A 369 25.70 7.86 14.16
N GLN A 370 25.29 9.11 14.01
CA GLN A 370 24.80 9.62 12.73
C GLN A 370 25.93 10.17 11.88
N VAL A 371 26.04 9.70 10.64
CA VAL A 371 26.95 10.22 9.61
C VAL A 371 26.63 11.68 9.30
N LYS A 372 27.66 12.48 9.05
CA LYS A 372 27.54 13.88 8.66
C LYS A 372 28.65 14.23 7.66
N GLU A 373 28.39 13.97 6.39
CA GLU A 373 29.36 14.14 5.30
C GLU A 373 29.86 15.57 5.18
N SER A 374 29.04 16.60 5.52
CA SER A 374 29.41 18.01 5.47
C SER A 374 30.62 18.40 6.35
N ILE A 375 30.92 17.57 7.36
CA ILE A 375 32.11 17.74 8.24
C ILE A 375 33.09 16.58 8.08
N GLY A 376 32.96 15.76 7.04
CA GLY A 376 33.83 14.62 6.79
C GLY A 376 33.63 13.43 7.74
N LEU A 377 32.48 13.33 8.42
CA LEU A 377 32.11 12.18 9.26
C LEU A 377 31.37 11.14 8.38
N THR A 378 32.16 10.31 7.66
CA THR A 378 31.68 9.30 6.73
C THR A 378 31.55 7.93 7.39
N PHE A 379 30.82 6.99 6.76
CA PHE A 379 30.70 5.59 7.23
C PHE A 379 32.07 4.94 7.51
N ALA A 380 32.97 4.97 6.53
CA ALA A 380 34.31 4.35 6.65
C ALA A 380 35.12 4.97 7.79
N LYS A 381 35.09 6.33 7.94
CA LYS A 381 35.82 7.01 9.00
C LYS A 381 35.27 6.67 10.38
N VAL A 382 33.97 6.72 10.56
CA VAL A 382 33.32 6.36 11.83
C VAL A 382 33.62 4.91 12.18
N LEU A 383 33.46 3.98 11.24
CA LEU A 383 33.68 2.55 11.46
C LEU A 383 35.13 2.26 11.92
N ARG A 384 36.14 2.88 11.30
CA ARG A 384 37.54 2.75 11.75
C ARG A 384 37.75 3.24 13.19
N HIS A 385 37.03 4.27 13.60
CA HIS A 385 37.10 4.78 14.97
C HIS A 385 36.32 3.90 15.96
N THR A 386 35.21 3.37 15.52
CA THR A 386 34.39 2.42 16.31
C THR A 386 35.18 1.21 16.76
N LEU A 387 36.06 0.66 15.92
CA LEU A 387 36.93 -0.48 16.28
C LEU A 387 37.89 -0.19 17.47
N ARG A 388 38.02 1.05 17.93
CA ARG A 388 38.76 1.42 19.13
C ARG A 388 37.87 1.79 20.31
N GLN A 389 36.58 1.51 20.20
CA GLN A 389 35.55 1.74 21.24
C GLN A 389 35.08 0.45 21.88
N ASP A 390 35.87 -0.64 21.73
CA ASP A 390 35.57 -1.98 22.29
C ASP A 390 34.14 -2.48 21.96
N PRO A 391 33.71 -2.46 20.67
CA PRO A 391 32.40 -2.92 20.29
C PRO A 391 32.35 -4.44 20.22
N ASP A 392 31.24 -5.07 20.62
CA ASP A 392 30.93 -6.47 20.34
C ASP A 392 30.13 -6.61 19.04
N ILE A 393 29.15 -5.72 18.85
CA ILE A 393 28.25 -5.75 17.71
C ILE A 393 28.21 -4.36 17.06
N ILE A 394 28.45 -4.34 15.75
CA ILE A 394 28.49 -3.13 14.95
C ILE A 394 27.39 -3.20 13.88
N LEU A 395 26.51 -2.20 13.83
CA LEU A 395 25.62 -2.02 12.68
C LEU A 395 26.16 -0.89 11.80
N VAL A 396 26.42 -1.20 10.54
CA VAL A 396 26.71 -0.22 9.50
C VAL A 396 25.45 -0.09 8.65
N GLY A 397 24.79 1.08 8.67
CA GLY A 397 23.50 1.30 8.03
C GLY A 397 23.46 0.78 6.60
N GLU A 398 24.50 1.08 5.83
CA GLU A 398 24.68 0.54 4.48
C GLU A 398 26.15 0.55 4.05
N ILE A 399 26.50 -0.36 3.14
CA ILE A 399 27.78 -0.40 2.44
C ILE A 399 27.58 0.16 1.03
N ARG A 400 28.12 1.36 0.78
CA ARG A 400 28.04 2.04 -0.53
C ARG A 400 29.33 1.94 -1.34
N ASP A 401 30.46 1.82 -0.66
CA ASP A 401 31.80 1.93 -1.25
C ASP A 401 32.74 0.84 -0.74
N ARG A 402 33.86 0.68 -1.45
CA ARG A 402 34.89 -0.29 -1.16
C ARG A 402 35.50 -0.11 0.24
N GLU A 403 35.78 1.14 0.64
CA GLU A 403 36.47 1.43 1.91
C GLU A 403 35.61 0.99 3.10
N THR A 404 34.30 1.25 3.06
CA THR A 404 33.33 0.81 4.08
C THR A 404 33.23 -0.72 4.10
N ALA A 405 33.19 -1.36 2.90
CA ALA A 405 33.14 -2.82 2.78
C ALA A 405 34.39 -3.49 3.38
N GLU A 406 35.59 -3.05 2.98
CA GLU A 406 36.87 -3.59 3.49
C GLU A 406 36.96 -3.45 5.01
N THR A 407 36.61 -2.26 5.54
CA THR A 407 36.67 -1.99 7.00
C THR A 407 35.67 -2.86 7.76
N GLY A 408 34.44 -3.05 7.25
CA GLY A 408 33.42 -3.92 7.85
C GLY A 408 33.83 -5.40 7.86
N ILE A 409 34.42 -5.86 6.76
CA ILE A 409 34.97 -7.21 6.64
C ILE A 409 36.13 -7.41 7.62
N GLN A 410 37.05 -6.47 7.70
CA GLN A 410 38.17 -6.53 8.68
C GLN A 410 37.64 -6.58 10.11
N ALA A 411 36.63 -5.76 10.44
CA ALA A 411 35.98 -5.80 11.74
C ALA A 411 35.45 -7.21 12.06
N SER A 412 34.75 -7.82 11.09
CA SER A 412 34.19 -9.17 11.25
C SER A 412 35.24 -10.26 11.41
N LEU A 413 36.39 -10.11 10.77
CA LEU A 413 37.52 -11.07 10.91
C LEU A 413 38.30 -10.88 12.23
N THR A 414 38.21 -9.69 12.86
CA THR A 414 38.90 -9.35 14.10
C THR A 414 38.04 -9.58 15.35
N GLY A 415 36.93 -10.29 15.24
CA GLY A 415 36.16 -10.75 16.39
C GLY A 415 34.84 -10.06 16.65
N HIS A 416 34.36 -9.20 15.73
CA HIS A 416 33.12 -8.44 15.89
C HIS A 416 32.00 -9.02 15.03
N LEU A 417 30.76 -9.02 15.51
CA LEU A 417 29.60 -9.26 14.70
C LEU A 417 29.19 -7.97 13.97
N VAL A 418 29.30 -7.99 12.65
CA VAL A 418 28.95 -6.84 11.80
C VAL A 418 27.65 -7.10 11.07
N LEU A 419 26.69 -6.21 11.24
CA LEU A 419 25.40 -6.21 10.54
C LEU A 419 25.38 -5.02 9.57
N SER A 420 24.96 -5.25 8.33
CA SER A 420 24.87 -4.14 7.36
C SER A 420 23.82 -4.40 6.29
N THR A 421 23.60 -3.39 5.42
CA THR A 421 22.72 -3.52 4.27
C THR A 421 23.42 -3.32 2.95
N LEU A 422 22.88 -3.97 1.91
CA LEU A 422 23.23 -3.74 0.52
C LEU A 422 21.97 -3.51 -0.33
N HIS A 423 22.08 -2.68 -1.34
CA HIS A 423 21.02 -2.47 -2.33
C HIS A 423 21.16 -3.46 -3.49
N THR A 424 20.94 -4.74 -3.22
CA THR A 424 20.91 -5.81 -4.22
C THR A 424 19.53 -6.47 -4.23
N ASN A 425 19.21 -7.19 -5.28
CA ASN A 425 17.88 -7.76 -5.46
C ASN A 425 17.63 -9.01 -4.61
N ASP A 426 18.66 -9.80 -4.37
CA ASP A 426 18.61 -11.07 -3.64
C ASP A 426 19.92 -11.30 -2.86
N GLY A 427 20.00 -12.45 -2.17
CA GLY A 427 21.16 -12.84 -1.38
C GLY A 427 22.40 -13.14 -2.23
N ALA A 428 22.23 -13.72 -3.41
CA ALA A 428 23.33 -14.02 -4.34
C ALA A 428 23.98 -12.74 -4.89
N GLY A 429 23.14 -11.73 -5.19
CA GLY A 429 23.58 -10.42 -5.64
C GLY A 429 24.45 -9.68 -4.62
N ALA A 430 24.31 -9.97 -3.32
CA ALA A 430 25.17 -9.38 -2.30
C ALA A 430 26.64 -9.82 -2.47
N VAL A 431 26.86 -11.10 -2.75
CA VAL A 431 28.21 -11.65 -2.96
C VAL A 431 28.86 -11.00 -4.18
N THR A 432 28.15 -10.98 -5.29
CA THR A 432 28.67 -10.37 -6.54
C THR A 432 28.88 -8.87 -6.41
N ARG A 433 28.02 -8.18 -5.63
CA ARG A 433 28.19 -6.75 -5.37
C ARG A 433 29.48 -6.43 -4.59
N LEU A 434 29.82 -7.28 -3.61
CA LEU A 434 31.12 -7.15 -2.91
C LEU A 434 32.30 -7.43 -3.86
N LEU A 435 32.18 -8.41 -4.76
CA LEU A 435 33.21 -8.69 -5.78
C LEU A 435 33.36 -7.50 -6.76
N GLU A 436 32.25 -6.89 -7.19
CA GLU A 436 32.25 -5.68 -8.04
C GLU A 436 32.89 -4.45 -7.35
N MET A 437 32.85 -4.40 -6.01
CA MET A 437 33.56 -3.39 -5.23
C MET A 437 35.05 -3.73 -5.03
N ASP A 438 35.62 -4.65 -5.80
CA ASP A 438 36.99 -5.14 -5.71
C ASP A 438 37.37 -5.72 -4.34
N ILE A 439 36.42 -6.31 -3.61
CA ILE A 439 36.71 -7.08 -2.40
C ILE A 439 37.24 -8.46 -2.82
N ALA A 440 38.40 -8.82 -2.27
CA ALA A 440 39.02 -10.09 -2.60
C ALA A 440 38.13 -11.28 -2.18
N PRO A 441 37.91 -12.27 -3.07
CA PRO A 441 37.02 -13.42 -2.83
C PRO A 441 37.28 -14.15 -1.51
N TYR A 442 38.55 -14.30 -1.09
CA TYR A 442 38.90 -14.97 0.16
C TYR A 442 38.45 -14.18 1.40
N LEU A 443 38.38 -12.86 1.34
CA LEU A 443 37.85 -12.02 2.42
C LEU A 443 36.34 -12.22 2.57
N ILE A 444 35.59 -12.26 1.45
CA ILE A 444 34.16 -12.50 1.46
C ILE A 444 33.89 -13.91 2.01
N SER A 445 34.57 -14.92 1.47
CA SER A 445 34.41 -16.33 1.85
C SER A 445 34.68 -16.59 3.35
N SER A 446 35.61 -15.85 3.98
CA SER A 446 35.98 -16.07 5.38
C SER A 446 35.22 -15.17 6.37
N SER A 447 34.58 -14.10 5.92
CA SER A 447 33.91 -13.14 6.80
C SER A 447 32.38 -13.21 6.73
N LEU A 448 31.81 -13.44 5.55
CA LEU A 448 30.37 -13.44 5.35
C LEU A 448 29.74 -14.72 5.92
N LEU A 449 28.85 -14.56 6.89
CA LEU A 449 28.07 -15.67 7.47
C LEU A 449 26.82 -15.92 6.64
N ALA A 450 26.12 -14.86 6.31
CA ALA A 450 24.88 -14.96 5.56
C ALA A 450 24.52 -13.65 4.85
N SER A 451 23.68 -13.78 3.84
CA SER A 451 23.00 -12.70 3.16
C SER A 451 21.50 -12.97 3.17
N LEU A 452 20.70 -12.01 3.67
CA LEU A 452 19.25 -12.10 3.80
C LEU A 452 18.60 -11.22 2.73
N GLY A 453 18.11 -11.81 1.66
CA GLY A 453 17.29 -11.13 0.66
C GLY A 453 15.89 -10.84 1.21
N GLN A 454 15.41 -9.61 1.10
CA GLN A 454 14.16 -9.19 1.72
C GLN A 454 13.27 -8.39 0.79
N ARG A 455 11.96 -8.70 0.81
CA ARG A 455 10.89 -7.94 0.18
C ARG A 455 9.72 -7.80 1.14
N LEU A 456 8.92 -6.74 0.95
CA LEU A 456 7.64 -6.56 1.63
C LEU A 456 6.50 -6.74 0.64
N VAL A 457 5.51 -7.56 1.00
CA VAL A 457 4.24 -7.71 0.31
C VAL A 457 3.11 -7.15 1.16
N ARG A 458 2.09 -6.59 0.52
CA ARG A 458 0.88 -6.16 1.21
C ARG A 458 0.07 -7.38 1.65
N THR A 459 -0.46 -7.34 2.86
CA THR A 459 -1.34 -8.40 3.39
C THR A 459 -2.78 -8.15 2.97
N ILE A 460 -3.51 -9.22 2.69
CA ILE A 460 -4.94 -9.16 2.35
C ILE A 460 -5.70 -8.56 3.54
N CYS A 461 -6.55 -7.57 3.26
CA CYS A 461 -7.35 -6.92 4.28
C CYS A 461 -8.27 -7.95 4.97
N PRO A 462 -8.22 -8.07 6.31
CA PRO A 462 -9.04 -9.05 7.04
C PRO A 462 -10.54 -8.76 6.92
N ASP A 463 -10.94 -7.48 6.84
CA ASP A 463 -12.32 -7.05 6.87
C ASP A 463 -13.07 -7.35 5.56
N CYS A 464 -12.35 -7.45 4.43
CA CYS A 464 -12.95 -7.73 3.13
C CYS A 464 -12.36 -8.95 2.41
N ARG A 465 -11.70 -9.83 3.16
CA ARG A 465 -11.11 -11.08 2.65
C ARG A 465 -12.20 -12.02 2.12
N ILE A 466 -12.04 -12.47 0.90
CA ILE A 466 -12.87 -13.51 0.27
C ILE A 466 -11.99 -14.62 -0.27
N ASN A 467 -12.56 -15.82 -0.35
CA ASN A 467 -11.90 -16.96 -0.97
C ASN A 467 -12.35 -17.12 -2.43
N TYR A 468 -11.49 -17.73 -3.24
CA TYR A 468 -11.80 -18.13 -4.61
C TYR A 468 -10.97 -19.34 -5.00
N TYR A 469 -11.43 -20.10 -6.01
CA TYR A 469 -10.63 -21.19 -6.56
C TYR A 469 -9.63 -20.64 -7.58
N ALA A 470 -8.38 -21.11 -7.48
CA ALA A 470 -7.30 -20.68 -8.36
C ALA A 470 -7.63 -21.03 -9.83
N PRO A 471 -7.63 -20.05 -10.76
CA PRO A 471 -7.76 -20.33 -12.18
C PRO A 471 -6.52 -21.04 -12.72
N LYS A 472 -6.63 -21.76 -13.87
CA LYS A 472 -5.55 -22.55 -14.45
C LYS A 472 -4.21 -21.82 -14.60
N GLY A 473 -4.24 -20.57 -15.08
CA GLY A 473 -3.02 -19.77 -15.21
C GLY A 473 -2.31 -19.47 -13.89
N VAL A 474 -3.07 -19.35 -12.80
CA VAL A 474 -2.53 -19.18 -11.44
C VAL A 474 -1.93 -20.47 -10.94
N LEU A 475 -2.59 -21.62 -11.16
CA LEU A 475 -2.06 -22.94 -10.80
C LEU A 475 -0.73 -23.22 -11.51
N GLN A 476 -0.65 -22.91 -12.81
CA GLN A 476 0.57 -23.03 -13.59
C GLN A 476 1.69 -22.14 -13.05
N ALA A 477 1.39 -20.89 -12.68
CA ALA A 477 2.37 -19.96 -12.09
C ALA A 477 2.88 -20.47 -10.73
N LEU A 478 2.03 -21.15 -9.96
CA LEU A 478 2.38 -21.79 -8.68
C LEU A 478 3.11 -23.15 -8.85
N GLY A 479 3.30 -23.61 -10.10
CA GLY A 479 3.92 -24.91 -10.39
C GLY A 479 3.04 -26.11 -10.02
N MET A 480 1.71 -25.93 -10.01
CA MET A 480 0.73 -26.94 -9.60
C MET A 480 -0.02 -27.51 -10.79
N GLU A 481 -0.60 -28.69 -10.63
CA GLU A 481 -1.41 -29.32 -11.67
C GLU A 481 -2.67 -28.47 -11.98
N GLU A 482 -2.99 -28.31 -13.26
CA GLU A 482 -4.15 -27.52 -13.72
C GLU A 482 -5.51 -28.02 -13.21
N THR A 483 -5.56 -29.25 -12.74
CA THR A 483 -6.74 -29.90 -12.16
C THR A 483 -6.88 -29.70 -10.66
N ALA A 484 -5.87 -29.14 -10.01
CA ALA A 484 -5.87 -28.94 -8.57
C ALA A 484 -6.94 -27.92 -8.14
N LYS A 485 -7.74 -28.28 -7.16
CA LYS A 485 -8.73 -27.38 -6.55
C LYS A 485 -8.13 -26.68 -5.34
N ILE A 486 -7.37 -25.62 -5.58
CA ILE A 486 -6.72 -24.85 -4.53
C ILE A 486 -7.53 -23.59 -4.24
N GLN A 487 -7.82 -23.38 -2.98
CA GLN A 487 -8.50 -22.20 -2.48
C GLN A 487 -7.47 -21.12 -2.16
N LEU A 488 -7.60 -19.98 -2.80
CA LEU A 488 -6.81 -18.77 -2.55
C LEU A 488 -7.69 -17.66 -2.00
N PHE A 489 -7.05 -16.58 -1.56
CA PHE A 489 -7.73 -15.46 -0.94
C PHE A 489 -7.39 -14.15 -1.66
N LYS A 490 -8.35 -13.20 -1.61
CA LYS A 490 -8.14 -11.81 -2.07
C LYS A 490 -9.01 -10.87 -1.27
N GLY A 491 -8.64 -9.60 -1.24
CA GLY A 491 -9.50 -8.55 -0.68
C GLY A 491 -10.50 -8.07 -1.73
N LYS A 492 -11.77 -7.93 -1.34
CA LYS A 492 -12.84 -7.38 -2.18
C LYS A 492 -12.74 -5.86 -2.34
N GLY A 493 -12.10 -5.19 -1.37
CA GLY A 493 -12.13 -3.76 -1.17
C GLY A 493 -13.17 -3.37 -0.10
N CYS A 494 -12.84 -2.42 0.76
CA CYS A 494 -13.72 -1.83 1.76
C CYS A 494 -13.15 -0.49 2.23
N SER A 495 -13.93 0.28 3.01
CA SER A 495 -13.51 1.57 3.57
C SER A 495 -12.23 1.48 4.42
N THR A 496 -12.04 0.38 5.18
CA THR A 496 -10.85 0.17 6.03
C THR A 496 -9.55 0.03 5.23
N CYS A 497 -9.61 -0.45 4.00
CA CYS A 497 -8.44 -0.64 3.13
C CYS A 497 -8.40 0.32 1.93
N TYR A 498 -9.20 1.38 1.94
CA TYR A 498 -9.32 2.32 0.81
C TYR A 498 -9.59 1.62 -0.52
N ASP A 499 -10.50 0.63 -0.51
CA ASP A 499 -10.88 -0.22 -1.65
C ASP A 499 -9.74 -0.99 -2.32
N SER A 500 -8.54 -0.97 -1.71
CA SER A 500 -7.37 -1.66 -2.24
C SER A 500 -7.42 -3.18 -2.10
N GLY A 501 -8.22 -3.69 -1.17
CA GLY A 501 -8.21 -5.10 -0.76
C GLY A 501 -7.02 -5.51 0.10
N PHE A 502 -6.11 -4.57 0.47
CA PHE A 502 -4.91 -4.81 1.26
C PHE A 502 -4.82 -3.90 2.47
N LYS A 503 -4.29 -4.41 3.59
CA LYS A 503 -4.02 -3.64 4.81
C LYS A 503 -2.83 -4.23 5.56
N GLY A 504 -1.79 -3.42 5.73
CA GLY A 504 -0.54 -3.84 6.34
C GLY A 504 0.39 -4.59 5.37
N ARG A 505 1.54 -4.97 5.86
CA ARG A 505 2.61 -5.63 5.08
C ARG A 505 3.23 -6.75 5.88
N THR A 506 3.80 -7.74 5.17
CA THR A 506 4.61 -8.81 5.75
C THR A 506 5.86 -9.03 4.92
N GLY A 507 6.91 -9.58 5.53
CA GLY A 507 8.18 -9.85 4.86
C GLY A 507 8.18 -11.17 4.09
N ILE A 508 8.95 -11.18 3.01
CA ILE A 508 9.44 -12.39 2.34
C ILE A 508 10.95 -12.38 2.51
N TYR A 509 11.51 -13.48 3.01
CA TYR A 509 12.90 -13.57 3.44
C TYR A 509 13.62 -14.76 2.82
N GLU A 510 14.61 -14.49 1.99
CA GLU A 510 15.50 -15.47 1.38
C GLU A 510 16.83 -15.45 2.13
N LEU A 511 17.11 -16.48 2.93
CA LEU A 511 18.36 -16.58 3.67
C LEU A 511 19.38 -17.41 2.88
N LEU A 512 20.45 -16.79 2.49
CA LEU A 512 21.63 -17.41 1.93
C LEU A 512 22.70 -17.56 3.03
N GLU A 513 22.82 -18.72 3.62
CA GLU A 513 23.91 -19.06 4.55
C GLU A 513 25.15 -19.55 3.76
N LEU A 514 26.33 -19.09 4.13
CA LEU A 514 27.58 -19.50 3.50
C LEU A 514 28.07 -20.83 4.07
N ASP A 515 27.75 -21.90 3.38
CA ASP A 515 28.35 -23.22 3.62
C ASP A 515 29.71 -23.37 2.93
N HIS A 516 30.41 -24.45 3.22
CA HIS A 516 31.74 -24.73 2.63
C HIS A 516 31.72 -24.83 1.10
N ALA A 517 30.63 -25.30 0.51
CA ALA A 517 30.53 -25.44 -0.94
C ALA A 517 30.40 -24.06 -1.61
N LEU A 518 29.57 -23.18 -1.04
CA LEU A 518 29.41 -21.81 -1.51
C LEU A 518 30.67 -20.97 -1.24
N GLN A 519 31.33 -21.16 -0.09
CA GLN A 519 32.62 -20.54 0.20
C GLN A 519 33.67 -20.89 -0.87
N SER A 520 33.76 -22.19 -1.25
CA SER A 520 34.66 -22.65 -2.31
C SER A 520 34.30 -22.06 -3.68
N LEU A 521 33.01 -21.94 -3.98
CA LEU A 521 32.54 -21.31 -5.21
C LEU A 521 32.93 -19.84 -5.27
N ILE A 522 32.77 -19.10 -4.17
CA ILE A 522 33.10 -17.66 -4.09
C ILE A 522 34.59 -17.43 -4.42
N LEU A 523 35.48 -18.32 -4.00
CA LEU A 523 36.92 -18.21 -4.29
C LEU A 523 37.24 -18.26 -5.80
N THR A 524 36.32 -18.75 -6.64
CA THR A 524 36.46 -18.78 -8.10
C THR A 524 36.00 -17.47 -8.78
N ASN A 525 35.59 -16.44 -8.01
CA ASN A 525 35.01 -15.19 -8.53
C ASN A 525 33.77 -15.43 -9.42
N PRO A 526 32.70 -16.04 -8.88
CA PRO A 526 31.57 -16.51 -9.66
C PRO A 526 30.66 -15.37 -10.13
N THR A 527 29.93 -15.62 -11.21
CA THR A 527 28.78 -14.77 -11.63
C THR A 527 27.55 -15.05 -10.75
N VAL A 528 26.57 -14.14 -10.76
CA VAL A 528 25.26 -14.33 -10.10
C VAL A 528 24.62 -15.66 -10.52
N ASP A 529 24.61 -15.94 -11.85
CA ASP A 529 24.01 -17.17 -12.39
C ASP A 529 24.70 -18.44 -11.87
N ALA A 530 26.02 -18.40 -11.70
CA ALA A 530 26.76 -19.53 -11.15
C ALA A 530 26.35 -19.80 -9.68
N ILE A 531 26.21 -18.73 -8.88
CA ILE A 531 25.74 -18.83 -7.51
C ILE A 531 24.30 -19.35 -7.47
N GLN A 532 23.39 -18.77 -8.27
CA GLN A 532 21.98 -19.20 -8.31
C GLN A 532 21.84 -20.66 -8.80
N THR A 533 22.63 -21.07 -9.79
CA THR A 533 22.66 -22.46 -10.24
C THR A 533 23.12 -23.41 -9.13
N HIS A 534 24.15 -23.03 -8.37
CA HIS A 534 24.61 -23.78 -7.22
C HIS A 534 23.51 -23.91 -6.16
N LEU A 535 22.87 -22.79 -5.80
CA LEU A 535 21.79 -22.74 -4.83
C LEU A 535 20.59 -23.60 -5.24
N GLY A 536 20.18 -23.54 -6.51
CA GLY A 536 19.08 -24.35 -7.04
C GLY A 536 19.34 -25.86 -6.90
N LYS A 537 20.61 -26.31 -7.08
CA LYS A 537 20.99 -27.72 -6.88
C LYS A 537 20.93 -28.18 -5.41
N HIS A 538 21.04 -27.25 -4.47
CA HIS A 538 21.04 -27.53 -3.04
C HIS A 538 19.68 -27.24 -2.38
N GLY A 539 18.62 -27.06 -3.17
CA GLY A 539 17.25 -26.90 -2.66
C GLY A 539 16.99 -25.53 -2.01
N HIS A 540 17.79 -24.52 -2.33
CA HIS A 540 17.56 -23.16 -1.84
C HIS A 540 16.25 -22.60 -2.38
N ARG A 541 15.47 -21.96 -1.52
CA ARG A 541 14.18 -21.35 -1.87
C ARG A 541 14.38 -19.89 -2.20
N ALA A 542 14.25 -19.53 -3.48
CA ALA A 542 14.34 -18.16 -3.95
C ALA A 542 13.14 -17.30 -3.47
N LEU A 543 13.31 -15.98 -3.42
CA LEU A 543 12.27 -15.01 -3.03
C LEU A 543 10.91 -15.24 -3.72
N LYS A 544 10.91 -15.64 -5.01
CA LYS A 544 9.68 -15.91 -5.75
C LYS A 544 8.92 -17.12 -5.19
N ALA A 545 9.61 -18.20 -4.87
CA ALA A 545 8.99 -19.40 -4.30
C ALA A 545 8.41 -19.09 -2.90
N LEU A 546 9.18 -18.38 -2.06
CA LEU A 546 8.75 -17.95 -0.74
C LEU A 546 7.56 -16.99 -0.81
N GLY A 547 7.52 -16.12 -1.83
CA GLY A 547 6.36 -15.26 -2.10
C GLY A 547 5.10 -16.06 -2.43
N TYR A 548 5.24 -17.15 -3.19
CA TYR A 548 4.11 -18.02 -3.52
C TYR A 548 3.64 -18.86 -2.33
N GLU A 549 4.54 -19.24 -1.41
CA GLU A 549 4.13 -19.84 -0.13
C GLU A 549 3.22 -18.89 0.67
N LYS A 550 3.55 -17.58 0.73
CA LYS A 550 2.69 -16.56 1.36
C LYS A 550 1.32 -16.42 0.68
N VAL A 551 1.23 -16.69 -0.62
CA VAL A 551 -0.06 -16.74 -1.35
C VAL A 551 -0.88 -17.96 -0.90
N LEU A 552 -0.25 -19.13 -0.78
CA LEU A 552 -0.91 -20.36 -0.33
C LEU A 552 -1.36 -20.28 1.13
N GLU A 553 -0.59 -19.60 1.99
CA GLU A 553 -0.99 -19.28 3.37
C GLU A 553 -2.17 -18.29 3.42
N GLY A 554 -2.48 -17.63 2.30
CA GLY A 554 -3.52 -16.61 2.21
C GLY A 554 -3.14 -15.27 2.84
N ALA A 555 -1.85 -15.01 3.00
CA ALA A 555 -1.36 -13.73 3.52
C ALA A 555 -1.41 -12.62 2.45
N THR A 556 -1.15 -12.95 1.19
CA THR A 556 -1.14 -12.01 0.06
C THR A 556 -1.75 -12.64 -1.20
N THR A 557 -1.81 -11.88 -2.30
CA THR A 557 -2.28 -12.38 -3.60
C THR A 557 -1.12 -12.71 -4.52
N ILE A 558 -1.38 -13.51 -5.56
CA ILE A 558 -0.33 -13.91 -6.51
C ILE A 558 0.18 -12.71 -7.32
N GLU A 559 -0.71 -11.77 -7.65
CA GLU A 559 -0.35 -10.55 -8.36
C GLU A 559 0.63 -9.70 -7.55
N GLU A 560 0.38 -9.56 -6.24
CA GLU A 560 1.24 -8.79 -5.34
C GLU A 560 2.58 -9.51 -5.13
N ALA A 561 2.57 -10.82 -4.87
CA ALA A 561 3.79 -11.60 -4.73
C ALA A 561 4.65 -11.55 -6.00
N THR A 562 4.04 -11.72 -7.17
CA THR A 562 4.73 -11.64 -8.46
C THR A 562 5.29 -10.23 -8.71
N ARG A 563 4.49 -9.18 -8.47
CA ARG A 563 4.93 -7.79 -8.63
C ARG A 563 6.20 -7.48 -7.85
N VAL A 564 6.28 -7.95 -6.62
CA VAL A 564 7.37 -7.62 -5.71
C VAL A 564 8.62 -8.47 -5.97
N THR A 565 8.44 -9.74 -6.37
CA THR A 565 9.56 -10.66 -6.60
C THR A 565 10.10 -10.64 -8.03
N SER A 566 9.33 -10.11 -9.03
CA SER A 566 9.79 -9.96 -10.42
C SER A 566 10.52 -8.64 -10.70
N MET A 567 10.59 -7.70 -9.75
CA MET A 567 11.32 -6.42 -9.90
C MET A 567 12.85 -6.58 -9.84
N GLY A 568 13.39 -7.70 -10.24
CA GLY A 568 14.81 -7.99 -10.23
C GLY A 568 15.25 -8.97 -11.32
N ALA A 569 14.34 -9.30 -12.25
CA ALA A 569 14.66 -10.13 -13.42
C ALA A 569 14.89 -9.24 -14.65
#